data_1084d92b368521eaf7ecf48efb73f4e3
#
_entry.id   1084d92b368521eaf7ecf48efb73f4e3
#
_cell.length_a   1.000
_cell.length_b   1.000
_cell.length_c   1.000
_cell.angle_alpha   90.00
_cell.angle_beta   90.00
_cell.angle_gamma   90.00
#
_symmetry.space_group_name_H-M   'P 1'
#
loop_
_entity.id
_entity.type
_entity.pdbx_description
1 polymer ?
#
loop_
_entity_poly.entity_id
_entity_poly.type
_entity_poly.pdbx_seq_one_letter_code
_entity_poly.pdbx_strand_id
1 'polypeptide(L)'
;MKKIKYLLLIFALNTFSFELIGQQVQISKENLIALTAAWTGERFADGRPKVSDNILKRMKSVSIEEAWAVMKNAGYGYQIAEGWQIINPDSVLVGRAVTASFMPGRPDVWKAIDSAGKKQGRRSQNVWAVEILVRGDVYVADQFGAHRNGPTIGDNVGNAIYAKTGNGIVYDGALRDVEGLKEIGSFTSYYTSYDPSYHNPQGDLTTMIVGINQPTRIRTVTVMPGDVVLGKLGVVAFIPPHLAEKVVKTSEIVRLRDMFGHQRLREGKYTAGQIDTKWSDDIEKDFSKWLNDHINELPVPKEQIQEYLKERTW
;
A
#
# COMPACT_ATOMS: atom_id res chain seq x y z
N MET A 1 -46.32 66.99 23.26
CA MET A 1 -46.66 65.61 22.92
C MET A 1 -45.53 65.07 22.04
N LYS A 2 -44.57 64.34 22.61
CA LYS A 2 -43.43 63.80 21.94
C LYS A 2 -43.74 62.30 21.55
N LYS A 3 -43.77 62.02 20.27
CA LYS A 3 -43.93 60.62 19.76
C LYS A 3 -42.59 59.91 19.85
N ILE A 4 -42.50 58.93 20.73
CA ILE A 4 -41.37 58.01 20.81
C ILE A 4 -41.53 56.94 19.72
N LYS A 5 -40.61 56.90 18.74
CA LYS A 5 -40.52 55.82 17.74
C LYS A 5 -39.72 54.68 18.35
N TYR A 6 -40.34 53.55 18.57
CA TYR A 6 -39.64 52.29 18.89
C TYR A 6 -39.03 51.71 17.63
N LEU A 7 -37.71 51.70 17.59
CA LEU A 7 -36.93 51.03 16.56
C LEU A 7 -36.74 49.56 17.00
N LEU A 8 -37.50 48.64 16.41
CA LEU A 8 -37.32 47.22 16.60
C LEU A 8 -36.07 46.78 15.85
N LEU A 9 -35.00 46.54 16.57
CA LEU A 9 -33.77 45.93 16.05
C LEU A 9 -33.99 44.41 16.00
N ILE A 10 -34.30 43.86 14.83
CA ILE A 10 -34.36 42.42 14.60
C ILE A 10 -32.91 41.92 14.48
N PHE A 11 -32.41 41.37 15.57
CA PHE A 11 -31.15 40.65 15.58
C PHE A 11 -31.41 39.30 14.89
N ALA A 12 -31.05 39.18 13.60
CA ALA A 12 -31.01 37.89 12.90
C ALA A 12 -29.89 37.07 13.54
N LEU A 13 -30.23 36.19 14.47
CA LEU A 13 -29.34 35.11 14.92
C LEU A 13 -29.15 34.17 13.73
N ASN A 14 -28.05 34.38 13.00
CA ASN A 14 -27.51 33.34 12.18
C ASN A 14 -27.05 32.21 13.11
N THR A 15 -27.90 31.24 13.34
CA THR A 15 -27.50 29.95 13.91
C THR A 15 -26.60 29.28 12.91
N PHE A 16 -25.30 29.56 13.00
CA PHE A 16 -24.29 28.65 12.45
C PHE A 16 -24.51 27.33 13.18
N SER A 17 -25.19 26.42 12.53
CA SER A 17 -25.15 25.00 12.92
C SER A 17 -23.71 24.56 12.73
N PHE A 18 -22.92 24.63 13.79
CA PHE A 18 -21.69 23.83 13.86
C PHE A 18 -22.18 22.38 13.81
N GLU A 19 -22.21 21.80 12.60
CA GLU A 19 -22.18 20.36 12.53
C GLU A 19 -20.91 19.98 13.27
N LEU A 20 -21.06 19.43 14.45
CA LEU A 20 -19.99 18.70 15.13
C LEU A 20 -19.59 17.58 14.14
N ILE A 21 -18.57 17.86 13.36
CA ILE A 21 -17.91 16.86 12.52
C ILE A 21 -17.23 15.94 13.51
N GLY A 22 -18.00 14.98 14.02
CA GLY A 22 -17.43 13.85 14.72
C GLY A 22 -16.35 13.27 13.83
N GLN A 23 -15.23 12.86 14.40
CA GLN A 23 -14.09 12.32 13.69
C GLN A 23 -14.57 11.39 12.55
N GLN A 24 -14.41 11.85 11.30
CA GLN A 24 -14.84 11.05 10.16
C GLN A 24 -13.93 9.82 10.08
N VAL A 25 -14.53 8.63 10.14
CA VAL A 25 -13.80 7.37 10.00
C VAL A 25 -13.00 7.35 8.68
N GLN A 26 -13.59 7.87 7.61
CA GLN A 26 -12.90 8.04 6.34
C GLN A 26 -12.32 9.45 6.24
N ILE A 27 -11.01 9.55 5.94
CA ILE A 27 -10.35 10.84 5.75
C ILE A 27 -11.00 11.62 4.60
N SER A 28 -11.07 12.95 4.73
CA SER A 28 -11.51 13.78 3.61
C SER A 28 -10.48 13.79 2.47
N LYS A 29 -10.96 14.00 1.26
CA LYS A 29 -10.12 14.10 0.05
C LYS A 29 -9.03 15.16 0.21
N GLU A 30 -9.39 16.31 0.73
CA GLU A 30 -8.49 17.47 0.91
C GLU A 30 -7.36 17.12 1.89
N ASN A 31 -7.70 16.50 3.01
CA ASN A 31 -6.72 16.07 4.00
C ASN A 31 -5.79 14.98 3.44
N LEU A 32 -6.33 14.03 2.68
CA LEU A 32 -5.52 12.99 2.05
C LEU A 32 -4.55 13.57 1.02
N ILE A 33 -4.99 14.52 0.20
CA ILE A 33 -4.13 15.24 -0.76
C ILE A 33 -3.02 15.99 -0.02
N ALA A 34 -3.34 16.69 1.07
CA ALA A 34 -2.35 17.40 1.87
C ALA A 34 -1.30 16.47 2.49
N LEU A 35 -1.72 15.33 3.03
CA LEU A 35 -0.80 14.32 3.60
C LEU A 35 0.06 13.60 2.55
N THR A 36 -0.36 13.58 1.29
CA THR A 36 0.35 12.93 0.18
C THR A 36 0.82 13.94 -0.86
N ALA A 37 1.17 15.17 -0.45
CA ALA A 37 1.52 16.28 -1.34
C ALA A 37 2.78 16.03 -2.20
N ALA A 38 3.68 15.13 -1.78
CA ALA A 38 4.83 14.72 -2.59
C ALA A 38 4.43 13.98 -3.89
N TRP A 39 3.20 13.47 -3.98
CA TRP A 39 2.67 12.86 -5.19
C TRP A 39 2.01 13.90 -6.09
N THR A 40 2.56 14.11 -7.28
CA THR A 40 2.07 15.07 -8.29
C THR A 40 1.33 14.42 -9.45
N GLY A 41 1.25 13.08 -9.47
CA GLY A 41 0.58 12.31 -10.52
C GLY A 41 -0.94 12.22 -10.37
N GLU A 42 -1.53 11.32 -11.16
CA GLU A 42 -2.98 11.05 -11.15
C GLU A 42 -3.47 10.58 -9.77
N ARG A 43 -4.70 10.95 -9.41
CA ARG A 43 -5.35 10.53 -8.16
C ARG A 43 -6.70 9.88 -8.42
N PHE A 44 -7.09 8.99 -7.55
CA PHE A 44 -8.47 8.50 -7.47
C PHE A 44 -9.43 9.59 -7.01
N ALA A 45 -10.73 9.35 -7.19
CA ALA A 45 -11.78 10.30 -6.81
C ALA A 45 -11.75 10.65 -5.30
N ASP A 46 -11.30 9.72 -4.46
CA ASP A 46 -11.14 9.88 -3.00
C ASP A 46 -9.85 10.64 -2.61
N GLY A 47 -9.00 11.01 -3.56
CA GLY A 47 -7.75 11.74 -3.35
C GLY A 47 -6.51 10.86 -3.22
N ARG A 48 -6.64 9.53 -3.15
CA ARG A 48 -5.48 8.61 -3.07
C ARG A 48 -4.57 8.75 -4.30
N PRO A 49 -3.24 8.73 -4.12
CA PRO A 49 -2.31 8.58 -5.23
C PRO A 49 -2.62 7.36 -6.10
N LYS A 50 -2.58 7.54 -7.42
CA LYS A 50 -2.83 6.48 -8.40
C LYS A 50 -1.56 6.19 -9.18
N VAL A 51 -0.66 5.39 -8.60
CA VAL A 51 0.48 4.84 -9.33
C VAL A 51 -0.05 3.97 -10.47
N SER A 52 0.51 4.12 -11.67
CA SER A 52 0.02 3.45 -12.88
C SER A 52 0.14 1.92 -12.80
N ASP A 53 -0.77 1.21 -13.45
CA ASP A 53 -0.76 -0.26 -13.51
C ASP A 53 0.50 -0.79 -14.22
N ASN A 54 1.10 -0.01 -15.11
CA ASN A 54 2.38 -0.35 -15.74
C ASN A 54 3.50 -0.42 -14.70
N ILE A 55 3.60 0.59 -13.83
CA ILE A 55 4.59 0.59 -12.73
C ILE A 55 4.32 -0.58 -11.78
N LEU A 56 3.07 -0.86 -11.41
CA LEU A 56 2.74 -2.00 -10.54
C LEU A 56 3.12 -3.33 -11.18
N LYS A 57 2.91 -3.50 -12.47
CA LYS A 57 3.31 -4.71 -13.20
C LYS A 57 4.82 -4.92 -13.17
N ARG A 58 5.60 -3.87 -13.41
CA ARG A 58 7.07 -3.88 -13.39
C ARG A 58 7.62 -4.06 -11.97
N MET A 59 6.94 -3.50 -10.96
CA MET A 59 7.29 -3.65 -9.54
C MET A 59 7.36 -5.11 -9.08
N LYS A 60 6.60 -6.02 -9.68
CA LYS A 60 6.66 -7.45 -9.34
C LYS A 60 8.05 -8.07 -9.50
N SER A 61 8.87 -7.50 -10.35
CA SER A 61 10.25 -7.97 -10.60
C SER A 61 11.29 -7.29 -9.70
N VAL A 62 10.92 -6.27 -8.95
CA VAL A 62 11.81 -5.57 -8.00
C VAL A 62 12.10 -6.46 -6.80
N SER A 63 13.35 -6.50 -6.32
CA SER A 63 13.69 -7.14 -5.06
C SER A 63 13.41 -6.22 -3.87
N ILE A 64 13.30 -6.79 -2.68
CA ILE A 64 13.10 -6.00 -1.44
C ILE A 64 14.31 -5.11 -1.18
N GLU A 65 15.51 -5.62 -1.43
CA GLU A 65 16.78 -4.92 -1.23
C GLU A 65 16.90 -3.70 -2.16
N GLU A 66 16.52 -3.85 -3.43
CA GLU A 66 16.52 -2.75 -4.41
C GLU A 66 15.52 -1.65 -4.00
N ALA A 67 14.31 -2.04 -3.61
CA ALA A 67 13.30 -1.09 -3.11
C ALA A 67 13.78 -0.37 -1.84
N TRP A 68 14.34 -1.13 -0.89
CA TRP A 68 14.88 -0.59 0.35
C TRP A 68 16.01 0.40 0.11
N ALA A 69 16.95 0.07 -0.77
CA ALA A 69 18.09 0.95 -1.07
C ALA A 69 17.63 2.31 -1.61
N VAL A 70 16.67 2.33 -2.54
CA VAL A 70 16.12 3.58 -3.09
C VAL A 70 15.39 4.38 -2.01
N MET A 71 14.57 3.74 -1.19
CA MET A 71 13.84 4.40 -0.09
C MET A 71 14.80 4.97 0.95
N LYS A 72 15.80 4.18 1.40
CA LYS A 72 16.82 4.62 2.35
C LYS A 72 17.57 5.85 1.84
N ASN A 73 18.00 5.84 0.59
CA ASN A 73 18.73 6.96 -0.02
C ASN A 73 17.86 8.22 -0.19
N ALA A 74 16.52 8.04 -0.19
CA ALA A 74 15.56 9.14 -0.21
C ALA A 74 15.16 9.62 1.21
N GLY A 75 15.81 9.12 2.27
CA GLY A 75 15.54 9.51 3.67
C GLY A 75 14.44 8.71 4.38
N TYR A 76 13.86 7.70 3.72
CA TYR A 76 12.93 6.77 4.37
C TYR A 76 13.71 5.66 5.05
N GLY A 77 13.81 5.68 6.37
CA GLY A 77 14.67 4.78 7.14
C GLY A 77 14.35 3.30 6.92
N TYR A 78 13.29 2.81 7.53
CA TYR A 78 12.91 1.40 7.43
C TYR A 78 11.41 1.25 7.17
N GLN A 79 11.02 1.18 5.89
CA GLN A 79 9.63 1.04 5.44
C GLN A 79 9.30 -0.42 5.09
N ILE A 80 9.73 -1.34 5.97
CA ILE A 80 9.62 -2.79 5.77
C ILE A 80 9.00 -3.42 7.01
N ALA A 81 8.00 -4.28 6.79
CA ALA A 81 7.35 -5.06 7.82
C ALA A 81 7.63 -6.56 7.64
N GLU A 82 7.96 -7.24 8.72
CA GLU A 82 8.40 -8.63 8.76
C GLU A 82 7.59 -9.46 9.77
N GLY A 83 7.89 -10.76 9.86
CA GLY A 83 7.30 -11.65 10.88
C GLY A 83 5.87 -12.09 10.56
N TRP A 84 5.58 -12.33 9.30
CA TRP A 84 4.25 -12.71 8.80
C TRP A 84 4.06 -14.22 8.67
N GLN A 85 2.84 -14.68 8.91
CA GLN A 85 2.32 -15.87 8.27
C GLN A 85 1.81 -15.48 6.87
N ILE A 86 1.88 -16.43 5.91
CA ILE A 86 1.59 -16.11 4.52
C ILE A 86 0.68 -17.17 3.91
N ILE A 87 -0.36 -16.70 3.22
CA ILE A 87 -1.11 -17.52 2.26
C ILE A 87 -0.53 -17.26 0.87
N ASN A 88 -0.28 -18.32 0.09
CA ASN A 88 0.34 -18.27 -1.23
C ASN A 88 1.73 -17.58 -1.23
N PRO A 89 2.72 -18.14 -0.50
CA PRO A 89 4.03 -17.52 -0.31
C PRO A 89 4.84 -17.37 -1.60
N ASP A 90 4.56 -18.17 -2.62
CA ASP A 90 5.22 -18.13 -3.93
C ASP A 90 4.72 -17.01 -4.84
N SER A 91 3.64 -16.34 -4.44
CA SER A 91 3.05 -15.22 -5.17
C SER A 91 3.60 -13.88 -4.68
N VAL A 92 3.85 -12.97 -5.62
CA VAL A 92 4.28 -11.60 -5.30
C VAL A 92 3.05 -10.71 -5.12
N LEU A 93 2.92 -10.09 -3.95
CA LEU A 93 1.87 -9.12 -3.67
C LEU A 93 2.31 -7.72 -4.11
N VAL A 94 1.63 -7.14 -5.10
CA VAL A 94 1.90 -5.76 -5.54
C VAL A 94 0.59 -5.02 -5.79
N GLY A 95 0.44 -3.84 -5.21
CA GLY A 95 -0.70 -2.97 -5.46
C GLY A 95 -0.64 -1.68 -4.64
N ARG A 96 -1.67 -0.85 -4.76
CA ARG A 96 -1.80 0.42 -4.04
C ARG A 96 -2.52 0.18 -2.71
N ALA A 97 -1.97 0.70 -1.61
CA ALA A 97 -2.57 0.54 -0.30
C ALA A 97 -3.91 1.28 -0.18
N VAL A 98 -4.94 0.54 0.25
CA VAL A 98 -6.14 1.09 0.89
C VAL A 98 -6.03 0.75 2.36
N THR A 99 -5.90 1.76 3.20
CA THR A 99 -5.63 1.56 4.61
C THR A 99 -6.92 1.49 5.43
N ALA A 100 -6.93 0.60 6.42
CA ALA A 100 -7.96 0.52 7.45
C ALA A 100 -7.32 0.39 8.83
N SER A 101 -7.89 1.08 9.82
CA SER A 101 -7.44 0.99 11.20
C SER A 101 -8.59 0.59 12.10
N PHE A 102 -8.34 -0.39 12.96
CA PHE A 102 -9.27 -0.87 13.95
C PHE A 102 -8.73 -0.63 15.36
N MET A 103 -9.65 -0.55 16.32
CA MET A 103 -9.36 -0.53 17.75
C MET A 103 -10.19 -1.59 18.47
N PRO A 104 -9.78 -2.00 19.68
CA PRO A 104 -10.62 -2.81 20.55
C PRO A 104 -12.00 -2.20 20.72
N GLY A 105 -13.03 -3.02 20.69
CA GLY A 105 -14.41 -2.58 20.76
C GLY A 105 -14.72 -1.86 22.08
N ARG A 106 -15.33 -0.69 21.95
CA ARG A 106 -15.86 0.10 23.06
C ARG A 106 -17.31 0.46 22.76
N PRO A 107 -18.30 -0.03 23.53
CA PRO A 107 -19.72 -0.01 23.15
C PRO A 107 -20.29 1.35 22.82
N ASP A 108 -19.93 2.40 23.59
CA ASP A 108 -20.39 3.78 23.40
C ASP A 108 -19.86 4.36 22.08
N VAL A 109 -18.55 4.21 21.80
CA VAL A 109 -17.90 4.70 20.58
C VAL A 109 -18.34 3.86 19.37
N TRP A 110 -18.38 2.53 19.50
CA TRP A 110 -18.84 1.63 18.44
C TRP A 110 -20.25 2.01 17.96
N LYS A 111 -21.19 2.25 18.92
CA LYS A 111 -22.57 2.63 18.61
C LYS A 111 -22.65 3.97 17.86
N ALA A 112 -21.81 4.92 18.22
CA ALA A 112 -21.74 6.22 17.53
C ALA A 112 -21.26 6.04 16.08
N ILE A 113 -20.18 5.29 15.86
CA ILE A 113 -19.63 4.98 14.53
C ILE A 113 -20.67 4.21 13.69
N ASP A 114 -21.26 3.15 14.24
CA ASP A 114 -22.25 2.32 13.55
C ASP A 114 -23.47 3.13 13.13
N SER A 115 -23.97 4.00 14.02
CA SER A 115 -25.12 4.88 13.74
C SER A 115 -24.79 5.89 12.63
N ALA A 116 -23.59 6.45 12.62
CA ALA A 116 -23.14 7.36 11.56
C ALA A 116 -23.01 6.62 10.21
N GLY A 117 -22.47 5.40 10.22
CA GLY A 117 -22.36 4.58 9.03
C GLY A 117 -23.72 4.16 8.45
N LYS A 118 -24.65 3.75 9.30
CA LYS A 118 -26.02 3.41 8.88
C LYS A 118 -26.75 4.57 8.20
N LYS A 119 -26.55 5.80 8.66
CA LYS A 119 -27.09 7.01 7.99
C LYS A 119 -26.54 7.19 6.57
N GLN A 120 -25.33 6.65 6.30
CA GLN A 120 -24.68 6.65 4.99
C GLN A 120 -24.99 5.36 4.19
N GLY A 121 -25.90 4.51 4.65
CA GLY A 121 -26.23 3.23 4.00
C GLY A 121 -25.19 2.12 4.19
N ARG A 122 -24.17 2.35 5.02
CA ARG A 122 -23.13 1.34 5.32
C ARG A 122 -23.67 0.28 6.29
N ARG A 123 -23.22 -0.96 6.09
CA ARG A 123 -23.57 -2.09 6.96
C ARG A 123 -22.41 -2.44 7.91
N SER A 124 -22.05 -3.66 8.07
CA SER A 124 -20.99 -4.15 8.96
C SER A 124 -19.67 -3.36 8.84
N GLN A 125 -19.16 -2.87 9.94
CA GLN A 125 -17.96 -2.00 9.98
C GLN A 125 -16.72 -2.67 9.39
N ASN A 126 -16.59 -4.01 9.51
CA ASN A 126 -15.45 -4.77 8.98
C ASN A 126 -15.31 -4.72 7.45
N VAL A 127 -16.36 -4.38 6.70
CA VAL A 127 -16.34 -4.33 5.24
C VAL A 127 -16.28 -2.90 4.67
N TRP A 128 -16.38 -1.85 5.48
CA TRP A 128 -16.45 -0.49 4.96
C TRP A 128 -15.25 -0.09 4.10
N ALA A 129 -14.04 -0.49 4.50
CA ALA A 129 -12.85 -0.23 3.70
C ALA A 129 -12.76 -1.17 2.48
N VAL A 130 -13.36 -2.37 2.56
CA VAL A 130 -13.43 -3.30 1.42
C VAL A 130 -14.32 -2.76 0.31
N GLU A 131 -15.37 -2.03 0.66
CA GLU A 131 -16.32 -1.48 -0.31
C GLU A 131 -15.72 -0.44 -1.24
N ILE A 132 -14.66 0.27 -0.83
CA ILE A 132 -13.97 1.30 -1.64
C ILE A 132 -12.81 0.77 -2.46
N LEU A 133 -12.46 -0.52 -2.36
CA LEU A 133 -11.40 -1.14 -3.13
C LEU A 133 -11.69 -1.16 -4.62
N VAL A 134 -10.65 -0.98 -5.42
CA VAL A 134 -10.68 -1.08 -6.88
C VAL A 134 -9.56 -1.98 -7.40
N ARG A 135 -9.58 -2.29 -8.68
CA ARG A 135 -8.56 -3.14 -9.34
C ARG A 135 -7.15 -2.61 -9.09
N GLY A 136 -6.24 -3.51 -8.68
CA GLY A 136 -4.84 -3.19 -8.39
C GLY A 136 -4.60 -2.61 -7.00
N ASP A 137 -5.60 -2.51 -6.15
CA ASP A 137 -5.41 -2.18 -4.73
C ASP A 137 -4.97 -3.39 -3.91
N VAL A 138 -4.33 -3.13 -2.78
CA VAL A 138 -4.09 -4.08 -1.68
C VAL A 138 -4.79 -3.56 -0.44
N TYR A 139 -5.58 -4.38 0.20
CA TYR A 139 -6.17 -4.04 1.49
C TYR A 139 -5.10 -4.14 2.59
N VAL A 140 -4.84 -3.02 3.26
CA VAL A 140 -3.83 -2.92 4.32
C VAL A 140 -4.50 -2.51 5.62
N ALA A 141 -4.51 -3.37 6.62
CA ALA A 141 -5.25 -3.10 7.85
C ALA A 141 -4.43 -3.35 9.11
N ASP A 142 -4.49 -2.38 10.02
CA ASP A 142 -4.06 -2.52 11.42
C ASP A 142 -5.26 -2.97 12.25
N GLN A 143 -5.21 -4.20 12.72
CA GLN A 143 -6.12 -4.70 13.75
C GLN A 143 -5.39 -4.85 15.09
N PHE A 144 -4.60 -3.85 15.46
CA PHE A 144 -3.85 -3.73 16.72
C PHE A 144 -3.09 -5.02 17.12
N GLY A 145 -2.65 -5.84 16.15
CA GLY A 145 -1.97 -7.12 16.39
C GLY A 145 -2.84 -8.15 17.14
N ALA A 146 -4.16 -8.03 17.09
CA ALA A 146 -5.07 -8.92 17.81
C ALA A 146 -4.86 -10.39 17.40
N HIS A 147 -4.57 -11.21 18.39
CA HIS A 147 -4.38 -12.66 18.23
C HIS A 147 -5.65 -13.45 18.53
N ARG A 148 -6.65 -12.84 19.17
CA ARG A 148 -7.90 -13.50 19.61
C ARG A 148 -9.08 -12.55 19.52
N ASN A 149 -10.27 -13.16 19.49
CA ASN A 149 -11.57 -12.48 19.60
C ASN A 149 -11.89 -11.54 18.43
N GLY A 150 -12.19 -12.12 17.29
CA GLY A 150 -12.91 -11.43 16.23
C GLY A 150 -12.07 -10.94 15.07
N PRO A 151 -11.40 -11.87 14.34
CA PRO A 151 -10.85 -11.51 13.05
C PRO A 151 -11.92 -10.90 12.15
N THR A 152 -11.62 -9.76 11.54
CA THR A 152 -12.55 -9.07 10.63
C THR A 152 -12.57 -9.68 9.23
N ILE A 153 -11.59 -10.55 8.92
CA ILE A 153 -11.42 -11.20 7.62
C ILE A 153 -11.50 -12.71 7.77
N GLY A 154 -12.41 -13.29 7.01
CA GLY A 154 -12.53 -14.70 6.68
C GLY A 154 -12.66 -14.84 5.17
N ASP A 155 -13.01 -16.03 4.69
CA ASP A 155 -13.09 -16.40 3.28
C ASP A 155 -14.08 -15.55 2.47
N ASN A 156 -15.25 -15.23 3.00
CA ASN A 156 -16.22 -14.35 2.32
C ASN A 156 -15.64 -12.95 2.06
N VAL A 157 -15.00 -12.36 3.06
CA VAL A 157 -14.37 -11.04 2.92
C VAL A 157 -13.14 -11.11 2.01
N GLY A 158 -12.36 -12.18 2.11
CA GLY A 158 -11.23 -12.47 1.22
C GLY A 158 -11.67 -12.57 -0.25
N ASN A 159 -12.75 -13.30 -0.53
CA ASN A 159 -13.35 -13.40 -1.87
C ASN A 159 -13.81 -12.02 -2.39
N ALA A 160 -14.45 -11.20 -1.54
CA ALA A 160 -14.89 -9.87 -1.91
C ALA A 160 -13.69 -8.95 -2.25
N ILE A 161 -12.62 -9.01 -1.46
CA ILE A 161 -11.38 -8.26 -1.73
C ILE A 161 -10.76 -8.71 -3.06
N TYR A 162 -10.61 -10.02 -3.26
CA TYR A 162 -10.01 -10.54 -4.47
C TYR A 162 -10.82 -10.22 -5.73
N ALA A 163 -12.13 -10.35 -5.67
CA ALA A 163 -13.02 -10.00 -6.78
C ALA A 163 -12.88 -8.55 -7.21
N LYS A 164 -12.72 -7.62 -6.26
CA LYS A 164 -12.54 -6.19 -6.53
C LYS A 164 -11.13 -5.86 -7.02
N THR A 165 -10.11 -6.41 -6.38
CA THR A 165 -8.73 -5.97 -6.54
C THR A 165 -7.92 -6.86 -7.48
N GLY A 166 -8.20 -8.16 -7.51
CA GLY A 166 -7.34 -9.20 -8.07
C GLY A 166 -6.05 -9.40 -7.27
N ASN A 167 -6.03 -8.93 -6.00
CA ASN A 167 -4.91 -8.97 -5.08
C ASN A 167 -5.32 -9.54 -3.73
N GLY A 168 -4.34 -9.65 -2.85
CA GLY A 168 -4.49 -10.07 -1.47
C GLY A 168 -4.45 -8.91 -0.48
N ILE A 169 -3.91 -9.19 0.71
CA ILE A 169 -3.97 -8.30 1.87
C ILE A 169 -2.63 -8.23 2.62
N VAL A 170 -2.44 -7.14 3.35
CA VAL A 170 -1.51 -7.06 4.49
C VAL A 170 -2.34 -6.74 5.73
N TYR A 171 -2.34 -7.65 6.71
CA TYR A 171 -3.26 -7.61 7.82
C TYR A 171 -2.54 -7.84 9.15
N ASP A 172 -2.36 -6.77 9.91
CA ASP A 172 -1.73 -6.86 11.25
C ASP A 172 -2.75 -7.30 12.29
N GLY A 173 -3.16 -8.54 12.18
CA GLY A 173 -4.18 -9.19 13.00
C GLY A 173 -4.34 -10.68 12.66
N ALA A 174 -5.29 -11.34 13.31
CA ALA A 174 -5.60 -12.74 13.08
C ALA A 174 -6.59 -12.90 11.91
N LEU A 175 -6.37 -13.91 11.07
CA LEU A 175 -7.34 -14.37 10.06
C LEU A 175 -8.12 -15.58 10.58
N ARG A 176 -9.33 -15.77 10.05
CA ARG A 176 -10.10 -17.01 10.15
C ARG A 176 -10.35 -17.60 8.77
N ASP A 177 -10.94 -18.79 8.73
CA ASP A 177 -11.31 -19.50 7.49
C ASP A 177 -10.13 -19.61 6.51
N VAL A 178 -8.92 -19.87 7.05
CA VAL A 178 -7.65 -19.86 6.30
C VAL A 178 -7.65 -20.90 5.17
N GLU A 179 -8.34 -22.03 5.35
CA GLU A 179 -8.46 -23.05 4.30
C GLU A 179 -9.22 -22.48 3.09
N GLY A 180 -10.37 -21.84 3.32
CA GLY A 180 -11.14 -21.19 2.25
C GLY A 180 -10.40 -20.02 1.61
N LEU A 181 -9.59 -19.28 2.37
CA LEU A 181 -8.74 -18.23 1.81
C LEU A 181 -7.65 -18.77 0.87
N LYS A 182 -7.11 -19.97 1.12
CA LYS A 182 -6.12 -20.63 0.24
C LYS A 182 -6.71 -21.05 -1.10
N GLU A 183 -8.01 -21.27 -1.18
CA GLU A 183 -8.72 -21.65 -2.40
C GLU A 183 -8.95 -20.44 -3.35
N ILE A 184 -8.71 -19.21 -2.89
CA ILE A 184 -8.94 -17.99 -3.67
C ILE A 184 -7.75 -17.74 -4.61
N GLY A 185 -7.70 -18.38 -5.76
CA GLY A 185 -6.77 -18.08 -6.86
C GLY A 185 -5.35 -17.66 -6.41
N SER A 186 -4.92 -16.47 -6.80
CA SER A 186 -3.63 -15.88 -6.40
C SER A 186 -3.75 -14.90 -5.22
N PHE A 187 -4.72 -15.09 -4.35
CA PHE A 187 -4.89 -14.27 -3.14
C PHE A 187 -3.70 -14.46 -2.19
N THR A 188 -2.83 -13.47 -2.10
CA THR A 188 -1.65 -13.51 -1.25
C THR A 188 -1.91 -12.69 0.01
N SER A 189 -1.78 -13.32 1.17
CA SER A 189 -2.04 -12.66 2.45
C SER A 189 -0.83 -12.69 3.36
N TYR A 190 -0.44 -11.54 3.86
CA TYR A 190 0.51 -11.37 4.96
C TYR A 190 -0.29 -11.06 6.22
N TYR A 191 -0.25 -11.93 7.23
CA TYR A 191 -1.07 -11.80 8.43
C TYR A 191 -0.32 -12.26 9.68
N THR A 192 -0.82 -11.90 10.87
CA THR A 192 -0.12 -12.14 12.14
C THR A 192 -0.34 -13.54 12.67
N SER A 193 -1.58 -14.00 12.74
CA SER A 193 -1.96 -15.26 13.38
C SER A 193 -3.30 -15.80 12.87
N TYR A 194 -3.62 -17.02 13.28
CA TYR A 194 -4.93 -17.63 13.05
C TYR A 194 -5.77 -17.60 14.34
N ASP A 195 -7.05 -17.28 14.19
CA ASP A 195 -8.05 -17.36 15.27
C ASP A 195 -9.38 -17.85 14.68
N PRO A 196 -9.94 -18.97 15.17
CA PRO A 196 -11.20 -19.53 14.66
C PRO A 196 -12.44 -18.73 15.05
N SER A 197 -12.32 -17.72 15.92
CA SER A 197 -13.46 -16.91 16.31
C SER A 197 -13.97 -16.05 15.16
N TYR A 198 -15.17 -15.52 15.27
CA TYR A 198 -15.74 -14.64 14.25
C TYR A 198 -16.09 -13.26 14.83
N HIS A 199 -16.01 -12.26 13.99
CA HIS A 199 -16.49 -10.93 14.33
C HIS A 199 -18.01 -10.95 14.46
N ASN A 200 -18.52 -10.72 15.67
CA ASN A 200 -19.96 -10.64 15.94
C ASN A 200 -20.39 -9.18 16.11
N PRO A 201 -20.96 -8.55 15.06
CA PRO A 201 -21.36 -7.13 15.13
C PRO A 201 -22.56 -6.87 16.04
N GLN A 202 -23.21 -7.92 16.55
CA GLN A 202 -24.42 -7.82 17.40
C GLN A 202 -24.19 -8.27 18.86
N GLY A 203 -23.04 -8.89 19.14
CA GLY A 203 -22.70 -9.47 20.43
C GLY A 203 -21.46 -8.84 21.05
N ASP A 204 -20.45 -9.65 21.28
CA ASP A 204 -19.18 -9.18 21.85
C ASP A 204 -18.47 -8.24 20.86
N LEU A 205 -18.48 -6.96 21.19
CA LEU A 205 -17.86 -5.91 20.37
C LEU A 205 -16.34 -6.00 20.49
N THR A 206 -15.74 -6.86 19.68
CA THR A 206 -14.31 -7.14 19.76
C THR A 206 -13.48 -6.06 19.06
N THR A 207 -14.04 -5.50 17.97
CA THR A 207 -13.32 -4.49 17.16
C THR A 207 -14.28 -3.39 16.69
N MET A 208 -13.74 -2.20 16.46
CA MET A 208 -14.42 -1.09 15.79
C MET A 208 -13.49 -0.43 14.79
N ILE A 209 -14.00 -0.04 13.63
CA ILE A 209 -13.24 0.70 12.63
C ILE A 209 -13.12 2.16 13.05
N VAL A 210 -11.89 2.69 13.01
CA VAL A 210 -11.61 4.08 13.42
C VAL A 210 -10.94 4.89 12.32
N GLY A 211 -10.46 4.23 11.25
CA GLY A 211 -9.84 4.90 10.12
C GLY A 211 -10.02 4.15 8.81
N ILE A 212 -10.33 4.90 7.74
CA ILE A 212 -10.32 4.44 6.36
C ILE A 212 -9.57 5.48 5.54
N ASN A 213 -8.58 5.04 4.74
CA ASN A 213 -7.68 5.91 4.01
C ASN A 213 -6.99 6.97 4.89
N GLN A 214 -6.74 6.62 6.15
CA GLN A 214 -5.90 7.41 7.06
C GLN A 214 -4.49 6.81 7.14
N PRO A 215 -3.47 7.57 7.55
CA PRO A 215 -2.20 6.99 7.92
C PRO A 215 -2.41 5.87 8.92
N THR A 216 -1.87 4.70 8.65
CA THR A 216 -2.05 3.54 9.52
C THR A 216 -0.71 2.93 9.90
N ARG A 217 -0.67 2.25 11.03
CA ARG A 217 0.51 1.54 11.50
C ARG A 217 0.41 0.08 11.07
N ILE A 218 1.45 -0.44 10.42
CA ILE A 218 1.62 -1.87 10.18
C ILE A 218 2.93 -2.29 10.84
N ARG A 219 2.87 -3.06 11.90
CA ARG A 219 4.03 -3.34 12.76
C ARG A 219 4.65 -2.02 13.27
N THR A 220 5.87 -1.72 12.82
CA THR A 220 6.61 -0.49 13.15
C THR A 220 6.63 0.53 12.01
N VAL A 221 5.88 0.28 10.93
CA VAL A 221 5.87 1.09 9.71
C VAL A 221 4.64 1.97 9.67
N THR A 222 4.81 3.24 9.28
CA THR A 222 3.70 4.11 8.88
C THR A 222 3.38 3.88 7.42
N VAL A 223 2.14 3.46 7.12
CA VAL A 223 1.65 3.23 5.76
C VAL A 223 0.66 4.33 5.40
N MET A 224 0.89 4.95 4.25
CA MET A 224 -0.01 5.96 3.70
C MET A 224 -0.95 5.36 2.65
N PRO A 225 -2.17 5.85 2.54
CA PRO A 225 -3.05 5.48 1.43
C PRO A 225 -2.40 5.81 0.08
N GLY A 226 -2.37 4.83 -0.81
CA GLY A 226 -1.72 4.95 -2.12
C GLY A 226 -0.24 4.55 -2.14
N ASP A 227 0.39 4.22 -1.01
CA ASP A 227 1.71 3.58 -1.01
C ASP A 227 1.68 2.31 -1.86
N VAL A 228 2.76 2.04 -2.57
CA VAL A 228 2.89 0.78 -3.30
C VAL A 228 3.36 -0.30 -2.34
N VAL A 229 2.53 -1.30 -2.17
CA VAL A 229 2.84 -2.51 -1.42
C VAL A 229 3.65 -3.44 -2.29
N LEU A 230 4.80 -3.91 -1.81
CA LEU A 230 5.58 -4.99 -2.39
C LEU A 230 5.81 -6.07 -1.34
N GLY A 231 5.05 -7.17 -1.43
CA GLY A 231 5.16 -8.33 -0.56
C GLY A 231 5.86 -9.49 -1.27
N LYS A 232 7.00 -9.94 -0.73
CA LYS A 232 7.85 -10.97 -1.31
C LYS A 232 8.74 -11.59 -0.22
N LEU A 233 8.96 -12.90 -0.31
CA LEU A 233 9.92 -13.63 0.56
C LEU A 233 9.69 -13.42 2.08
N GLY A 234 8.45 -13.31 2.50
CA GLY A 234 8.13 -13.12 3.93
C GLY A 234 8.18 -11.70 4.43
N VAL A 235 8.42 -10.73 3.54
CA VAL A 235 8.62 -9.32 3.86
C VAL A 235 7.66 -8.47 3.05
N VAL A 236 7.21 -7.36 3.62
CA VAL A 236 6.37 -6.37 2.94
C VAL A 236 7.04 -5.01 3.01
N ALA A 237 7.38 -4.45 1.85
CA ALA A 237 7.82 -3.06 1.72
C ALA A 237 6.65 -2.15 1.36
N PHE A 238 6.60 -0.96 1.98
CA PHE A 238 5.63 0.10 1.69
C PHE A 238 6.36 1.27 1.05
N ILE A 239 6.21 1.42 -0.26
CA ILE A 239 6.96 2.35 -1.09
C ILE A 239 6.13 3.62 -1.30
N PRO A 240 6.59 4.80 -0.86
CA PRO A 240 5.90 6.05 -1.15
C PRO A 240 5.63 6.21 -2.65
N PRO A 241 4.42 6.62 -3.07
CA PRO A 241 4.03 6.61 -4.47
C PRO A 241 4.95 7.44 -5.38
N HIS A 242 5.49 8.56 -4.89
CA HIS A 242 6.42 9.41 -5.64
C HIS A 242 7.81 8.77 -5.87
N LEU A 243 8.13 7.68 -5.16
CA LEU A 243 9.36 6.91 -5.37
C LEU A 243 9.15 5.66 -6.22
N ALA A 244 7.90 5.24 -6.48
CA ALA A 244 7.60 3.97 -7.11
C ALA A 244 8.24 3.81 -8.50
N GLU A 245 8.20 4.85 -9.33
CA GLU A 245 8.82 4.84 -10.65
C GLU A 245 10.35 4.77 -10.55
N LYS A 246 10.95 5.54 -9.64
CA LYS A 246 12.41 5.51 -9.40
C LYS A 246 12.85 4.13 -8.94
N VAL A 247 12.11 3.50 -8.02
CA VAL A 247 12.39 2.12 -7.56
C VAL A 247 12.40 1.15 -8.73
N VAL A 248 11.38 1.18 -9.59
CA VAL A 248 11.30 0.29 -10.75
C VAL A 248 12.46 0.53 -11.72
N LYS A 249 12.71 1.79 -12.13
CA LYS A 249 13.77 2.12 -13.09
C LYS A 249 15.15 1.75 -12.55
N THR A 250 15.43 2.03 -11.29
CA THR A 250 16.72 1.66 -10.66
C THR A 250 16.89 0.16 -10.62
N SER A 251 15.86 -0.59 -10.20
CA SER A 251 15.87 -2.06 -10.15
C SER A 251 16.13 -2.68 -11.51
N GLU A 252 15.52 -2.15 -12.56
CA GLU A 252 15.73 -2.66 -13.93
C GLU A 252 17.17 -2.52 -14.39
N ILE A 253 17.82 -1.39 -14.07
CA ILE A 253 19.24 -1.18 -14.39
C ILE A 253 20.13 -2.13 -13.56
N VAL A 254 19.87 -2.24 -12.25
CA VAL A 254 20.61 -3.14 -11.36
C VAL A 254 20.52 -4.57 -11.89
N ARG A 255 19.32 -5.02 -12.24
CA ARG A 255 19.10 -6.35 -12.82
C ARG A 255 19.89 -6.59 -14.11
N LEU A 256 19.96 -5.60 -15.02
CA LEU A 256 20.78 -5.72 -16.23
C LEU A 256 22.26 -5.85 -15.89
N ARG A 257 22.74 -5.10 -14.89
CA ARG A 257 24.13 -5.20 -14.41
C ARG A 257 24.40 -6.59 -13.81
N ASP A 258 23.48 -7.12 -13.03
CA ASP A 258 23.58 -8.45 -12.43
C ASP A 258 23.59 -9.54 -13.50
N MET A 259 22.70 -9.47 -14.50
CA MET A 259 22.68 -10.41 -15.61
C MET A 259 24.01 -10.46 -16.36
N PHE A 260 24.55 -9.29 -16.69
CA PHE A 260 25.86 -9.16 -17.32
C PHE A 260 26.98 -9.69 -16.41
N GLY A 261 27.04 -9.22 -15.17
CA GLY A 261 28.05 -9.63 -14.19
C GLY A 261 28.07 -11.13 -13.96
N HIS A 262 26.89 -11.73 -13.72
CA HIS A 262 26.76 -13.19 -13.56
C HIS A 262 27.21 -13.96 -14.80
N GLN A 263 26.90 -13.47 -16.01
CA GLN A 263 27.36 -14.09 -17.22
C GLN A 263 28.89 -14.04 -17.33
N ARG A 264 29.48 -12.85 -17.12
CA ARG A 264 30.95 -12.66 -17.22
C ARG A 264 31.72 -13.44 -16.14
N LEU A 265 31.14 -13.62 -14.93
CA LEU A 265 31.70 -14.49 -13.90
C LEU A 265 31.70 -15.95 -14.33
N ARG A 266 30.59 -16.47 -14.90
CA ARG A 266 30.51 -17.83 -15.41
C ARG A 266 31.46 -18.09 -16.58
N GLU A 267 31.71 -17.10 -17.42
CA GLU A 267 32.69 -17.13 -18.53
C GLU A 267 34.13 -17.03 -18.03
N GLY A 268 34.38 -16.73 -16.77
CA GLY A 268 35.72 -16.50 -16.22
C GLY A 268 36.40 -15.23 -16.77
N LYS A 269 35.61 -14.32 -17.38
CA LYS A 269 36.14 -13.10 -17.97
C LYS A 269 36.56 -12.06 -16.93
N TYR A 270 35.82 -11.95 -15.86
CA TYR A 270 36.10 -11.07 -14.71
C TYR A 270 36.07 -11.86 -13.41
N THR A 271 36.80 -11.36 -12.41
CA THR A 271 36.81 -11.89 -11.05
C THR A 271 35.62 -11.38 -10.22
N ALA A 272 35.26 -12.08 -9.15
CA ALA A 272 34.24 -11.62 -8.21
C ALA A 272 34.54 -10.20 -7.67
N GLY A 273 35.80 -9.93 -7.31
CA GLY A 273 36.19 -8.62 -6.83
C GLY A 273 36.04 -7.49 -7.86
N GLN A 274 36.13 -7.78 -9.16
CA GLN A 274 35.91 -6.80 -10.21
C GLN A 274 34.42 -6.53 -10.45
N ILE A 275 33.57 -7.53 -10.30
CA ILE A 275 32.11 -7.42 -10.54
C ILE A 275 31.41 -6.84 -9.32
N ASP A 276 31.83 -7.20 -8.09
CA ASP A 276 31.19 -6.82 -6.84
C ASP A 276 31.59 -5.45 -6.30
N THR A 277 32.40 -4.71 -7.07
CA THR A 277 32.87 -3.36 -6.74
C THR A 277 32.48 -2.34 -7.82
N LYS A 278 32.93 -1.09 -7.68
CA LYS A 278 32.78 -0.11 -8.76
C LYS A 278 33.53 -0.60 -10.01
N TRP A 279 32.81 -0.71 -11.10
CA TRP A 279 33.38 -1.18 -12.36
C TRP A 279 34.36 -0.19 -12.97
N SER A 280 35.42 -0.73 -13.59
CA SER A 280 36.35 0.03 -14.41
C SER A 280 35.68 0.44 -15.73
N ASP A 281 36.26 1.44 -16.42
CA ASP A 281 35.78 1.88 -17.73
C ASP A 281 35.70 0.75 -18.75
N ASP A 282 36.61 -0.21 -18.70
CA ASP A 282 36.61 -1.36 -19.62
C ASP A 282 35.44 -2.32 -19.37
N ILE A 283 35.09 -2.55 -18.09
CA ILE A 283 33.91 -3.34 -17.73
C ILE A 283 32.63 -2.61 -18.16
N GLU A 284 32.56 -1.30 -17.94
CA GLU A 284 31.42 -0.49 -18.34
C GLU A 284 31.25 -0.44 -19.88
N LYS A 285 32.34 -0.38 -20.66
CA LYS A 285 32.29 -0.48 -22.11
C LYS A 285 31.83 -1.87 -22.59
N ASP A 286 32.34 -2.95 -21.95
CA ASP A 286 31.86 -4.32 -22.23
C ASP A 286 30.38 -4.47 -21.91
N PHE A 287 29.92 -3.91 -20.79
CA PHE A 287 28.50 -3.90 -20.45
C PHE A 287 27.64 -3.18 -21.47
N SER A 288 28.09 -2.01 -21.94
CA SER A 288 27.36 -1.26 -22.97
C SER A 288 27.29 -1.98 -24.29
N LYS A 289 28.38 -2.66 -24.68
CA LYS A 289 28.37 -3.53 -25.85
C LYS A 289 27.40 -4.69 -25.67
N TRP A 290 27.45 -5.35 -24.51
CA TRP A 290 26.55 -6.46 -24.17
C TRP A 290 25.06 -6.03 -24.20
N LEU A 291 24.72 -4.86 -23.67
CA LEU A 291 23.36 -4.33 -23.73
C LEU A 291 22.88 -4.13 -25.17
N ASN A 292 23.73 -3.59 -26.05
CA ASN A 292 23.39 -3.41 -27.46
C ASN A 292 23.22 -4.75 -28.19
N ASP A 293 24.10 -5.71 -27.93
CA ASP A 293 24.09 -7.03 -28.57
C ASP A 293 22.82 -7.81 -28.16
N HIS A 294 22.29 -7.63 -26.96
CA HIS A 294 21.15 -8.38 -26.41
C HIS A 294 19.85 -7.57 -26.26
N ILE A 295 19.78 -6.36 -26.78
CA ILE A 295 18.71 -5.37 -26.49
C ILE A 295 17.28 -5.89 -26.74
N ASN A 296 17.09 -6.87 -27.62
CA ASN A 296 15.81 -7.44 -27.94
C ASN A 296 15.43 -8.64 -27.05
N GLU A 297 16.35 -9.15 -26.24
CA GLU A 297 16.20 -10.34 -25.40
C GLU A 297 16.10 -10.02 -23.92
N LEU A 298 16.46 -8.78 -23.54
CA LEU A 298 16.51 -8.35 -22.16
C LEU A 298 15.11 -8.07 -21.58
N PRO A 299 14.87 -8.35 -20.27
CA PRO A 299 13.57 -8.21 -19.63
C PRO A 299 13.27 -6.75 -19.19
N VAL A 300 13.81 -5.77 -19.91
CA VAL A 300 13.62 -4.34 -19.66
C VAL A 300 13.17 -3.68 -20.96
N PRO A 301 12.25 -2.72 -20.94
CA PRO A 301 11.82 -2.02 -22.14
C PRO A 301 13.00 -1.45 -22.94
N LYS A 302 13.01 -1.70 -24.26
CA LYS A 302 14.09 -1.30 -25.16
C LYS A 302 14.37 0.22 -25.09
N GLU A 303 13.31 1.01 -25.02
CA GLU A 303 13.38 2.45 -24.93
C GLU A 303 14.15 2.90 -23.67
N GLN A 304 13.96 2.21 -22.56
CA GLN A 304 14.64 2.48 -21.30
C GLN A 304 16.13 2.08 -21.36
N ILE A 305 16.46 0.98 -22.01
CA ILE A 305 17.85 0.59 -22.24
C ILE A 305 18.55 1.63 -23.12
N GLN A 306 17.88 2.11 -24.16
CA GLN A 306 18.39 3.16 -25.04
C GLN A 306 18.58 4.50 -24.31
N GLU A 307 17.66 4.88 -23.43
CA GLU A 307 17.78 6.05 -22.57
C GLU A 307 18.99 5.93 -21.66
N TYR A 308 19.14 4.78 -20.98
CA TYR A 308 20.27 4.51 -20.10
C TYR A 308 21.62 4.57 -20.82
N LEU A 309 21.70 4.02 -22.04
CA LEU A 309 22.91 4.08 -22.85
C LEU A 309 23.29 5.50 -23.30
N LYS A 310 22.30 6.39 -23.50
CA LYS A 310 22.53 7.80 -23.88
C LYS A 310 23.05 8.66 -22.72
N GLU A 311 22.60 8.34 -21.51
CA GLU A 311 22.99 9.09 -20.30
C GLU A 311 24.43 8.79 -19.86
N ARG A 312 25.04 7.72 -20.38
CA ARG A 312 26.41 7.34 -20.03
C ARG A 312 27.41 7.99 -20.95
N THR A 313 28.19 8.88 -20.36
CA THR A 313 29.45 9.37 -20.93
C THR A 313 30.58 8.60 -20.27
N TRP A 314 31.33 7.88 -21.05
CA TRP A 314 32.49 7.08 -20.59
C TRP A 314 33.66 7.97 -20.30
#